data_bb1bc8c8d509541d63889214ac038244
#
_entry.id   bb1bc8c8d509541d63889214ac038244
#
_cell.length_a   1.000
_cell.length_b   1.000
_cell.length_c   1.000
_cell.angle_alpha   90.00
_cell.angle_beta   90.00
_cell.angle_gamma   90.00
#
_symmetry.space_group_name_H-M   'P 1'
#
loop_
_entity.id
_entity.type
_entity.pdbx_description
1 polymer ?
#
loop_
_entity_poly.entity_id
_entity_poly.type
_entity_poly.pdbx_seq_one_letter_code
_entity_poly.pdbx_strand_id
1 'polypeptide(L)'
;MSLATVASRALAGIDAPEVAVEVHLGPGLPSFTIVGLPDTEVREAKDRVRAALNHTQFEFPARRITVNLAPADLPKDSGRFDLPIAIGILAASGQIAPEALALHEFAGELSLTGELRPVRGALAMALQARASARAFVIPQANAPQAALAEGAHVLPARTLLEVVAHLTGEAKLPRFEAPARAPGHAYPDFSEVKGQPQAKRALEVAAAGGHSVLMIGPPGTGKSMLAARFPGILPPMSEAEALEVAAIHSVSVGGFERNCTKSSSVPR
;
A
#
# COMPACT_ATOMS: atom_id res chain seq x y z
N MET A 1 26.73 -15.08 -7.99
CA MET A 1 26.98 -13.61 -8.03
C MET A 1 26.83 -13.07 -6.63
N SER A 2 27.61 -12.06 -6.27
CA SER A 2 27.54 -11.44 -4.95
C SER A 2 26.62 -10.19 -4.92
N LEU A 3 25.86 -9.94 -5.98
CA LEU A 3 24.94 -8.80 -6.12
C LEU A 3 23.56 -9.27 -6.60
N ALA A 4 22.52 -8.79 -5.96
CA ALA A 4 21.13 -8.95 -6.39
C ALA A 4 20.38 -7.61 -6.29
N THR A 5 19.44 -7.38 -7.18
CA THR A 5 18.59 -6.19 -7.19
C THR A 5 17.13 -6.60 -7.11
N VAL A 6 16.40 -6.01 -6.18
CA VAL A 6 14.98 -6.27 -5.92
C VAL A 6 14.21 -4.98 -6.08
N ALA A 7 13.12 -5.00 -6.84
CA ALA A 7 12.25 -3.84 -7.00
C ALA A 7 11.30 -3.68 -5.81
N SER A 8 11.18 -2.47 -5.30
CA SER A 8 10.28 -2.05 -4.23
C SER A 8 9.77 -0.64 -4.49
N ARG A 9 8.96 -0.08 -3.59
CA ARG A 9 8.41 1.27 -3.70
C ARG A 9 8.57 2.06 -2.41
N ALA A 10 8.97 3.33 -2.53
CA ALA A 10 8.82 4.31 -1.45
C ALA A 10 7.44 4.98 -1.56
N LEU A 11 7.08 5.79 -0.56
CA LEU A 11 5.92 6.68 -0.66
C LEU A 11 6.40 8.14 -0.72
N ALA A 12 5.83 8.89 -1.66
CA ALA A 12 6.02 10.33 -1.80
C ALA A 12 4.64 10.99 -1.96
N GLY A 13 4.00 11.32 -0.84
CA GLY A 13 2.60 11.71 -0.83
C GLY A 13 1.70 10.56 -1.29
N ILE A 14 0.95 10.77 -2.38
CA ILE A 14 0.08 9.75 -3.00
C ILE A 14 0.80 8.91 -4.07
N ASP A 15 2.02 9.30 -4.44
CA ASP A 15 2.85 8.57 -5.40
C ASP A 15 3.71 7.49 -4.70
N ALA A 16 4.08 6.49 -5.48
CA ALA A 16 4.94 5.40 -5.01
C ALA A 16 6.10 5.16 -6.00
N PRO A 17 7.12 6.05 -6.00
CA PRO A 17 8.28 5.90 -6.86
C PRO A 17 9.04 4.61 -6.59
N GLU A 18 9.64 4.06 -7.65
CA GLU A 18 10.43 2.83 -7.57
C GLU A 18 11.69 3.02 -6.72
N VAL A 19 11.99 2.01 -5.92
CA VAL A 19 13.23 1.88 -5.15
C VAL A 19 13.88 0.56 -5.53
N ALA A 20 15.08 0.65 -6.09
CA ALA A 20 15.92 -0.52 -6.30
C ALA A 20 16.64 -0.87 -5.00
N VAL A 21 16.36 -2.05 -4.47
CA VAL A 21 17.04 -2.61 -3.28
C VAL A 21 18.18 -3.47 -3.78
N GLU A 22 19.39 -2.92 -3.78
CA GLU A 22 20.60 -3.57 -4.23
C GLU A 22 21.32 -4.21 -3.05
N VAL A 23 21.49 -5.52 -3.07
CA VAL A 23 22.16 -6.28 -2.00
C VAL A 23 23.46 -6.86 -2.51
N HIS A 24 24.57 -6.41 -1.92
CA HIS A 24 25.92 -6.88 -2.23
C HIS A 24 26.53 -7.66 -1.07
N LEU A 25 27.05 -8.85 -1.39
CA LEU A 25 27.82 -9.68 -0.45
C LEU A 25 29.31 -9.57 -0.77
N GLY A 26 30.02 -8.83 0.05
CA GLY A 26 31.46 -8.60 -0.07
C GLY A 26 32.30 -9.51 0.82
N PRO A 27 33.62 -9.60 0.56
CA PRO A 27 34.57 -10.27 1.44
C PRO A 27 34.80 -9.43 2.72
N GLY A 28 35.30 -10.06 3.77
CA GLY A 28 35.68 -9.41 5.01
C GLY A 28 34.85 -9.84 6.21
N LEU A 29 35.04 -9.14 7.35
CA LEU A 29 34.32 -9.45 8.57
C LEU A 29 32.81 -9.26 8.39
N PRO A 30 31.99 -10.16 8.98
CA PRO A 30 30.55 -10.07 8.91
C PRO A 30 30.04 -8.71 9.42
N SER A 31 29.32 -8.02 8.57
CA SER A 31 28.67 -6.74 8.92
C SER A 31 27.40 -6.58 8.07
N PHE A 32 26.43 -5.80 8.56
CA PHE A 32 25.20 -5.51 7.84
C PHE A 32 24.95 -4.00 7.84
N THR A 33 25.04 -3.37 6.68
CA THR A 33 24.92 -1.92 6.50
C THR A 33 23.82 -1.61 5.48
N ILE A 34 22.98 -0.64 5.79
CA ILE A 34 21.95 -0.11 4.87
C ILE A 34 22.31 1.33 4.56
N VAL A 35 22.35 1.70 3.28
CA VAL A 35 22.63 3.04 2.75
C VAL A 35 21.49 3.49 1.81
N GLY A 36 21.46 4.77 1.41
CA GLY A 36 20.42 5.32 0.52
C GLY A 36 19.31 6.07 1.28
N LEU A 37 19.71 6.91 2.27
CA LEU A 37 18.82 7.69 3.15
C LEU A 37 17.75 6.85 3.89
N PRO A 38 18.13 5.74 4.55
CA PRO A 38 17.18 5.01 5.40
C PRO A 38 16.86 5.85 6.65
N ASP A 39 15.58 5.90 7.04
CA ASP A 39 15.17 6.39 8.35
C ASP A 39 15.55 5.43 9.48
N THR A 40 15.11 5.73 10.71
CA THR A 40 15.40 4.88 11.87
C THR A 40 14.74 3.50 11.75
N GLU A 41 13.48 3.45 11.32
CA GLU A 41 12.71 2.19 11.18
C GLU A 41 13.33 1.26 10.13
N VAL A 42 13.82 1.83 9.02
CA VAL A 42 14.53 1.07 7.97
C VAL A 42 15.90 0.61 8.44
N ARG A 43 16.58 1.37 9.31
CA ARG A 43 17.85 0.91 9.92
C ARG A 43 17.63 -0.27 10.86
N GLU A 44 16.52 -0.33 11.57
CA GLU A 44 16.12 -1.45 12.44
C GLU A 44 15.76 -2.72 11.64
N ALA A 45 15.47 -2.59 10.34
CA ALA A 45 15.24 -3.73 9.46
C ALA A 45 16.35 -4.79 9.52
N LYS A 46 17.60 -4.39 9.84
CA LYS A 46 18.73 -5.33 9.98
C LYS A 46 18.44 -6.44 10.96
N ASP A 47 17.91 -6.08 12.13
CA ASP A 47 17.66 -7.04 13.21
C ASP A 47 16.43 -7.89 12.91
N ARG A 48 15.36 -7.27 12.36
CA ARG A 48 14.15 -7.99 11.95
C ARG A 48 14.45 -8.99 10.84
N VAL A 49 15.13 -8.56 9.78
CA VAL A 49 15.49 -9.42 8.63
C VAL A 49 16.38 -10.57 9.07
N ARG A 50 17.43 -10.30 9.87
CA ARG A 50 18.32 -11.34 10.38
C ARG A 50 17.56 -12.37 11.22
N ALA A 51 16.71 -11.91 12.14
CA ALA A 51 15.90 -12.79 12.99
C ALA A 51 14.92 -13.63 12.16
N ALA A 52 14.22 -13.00 11.21
CA ALA A 52 13.28 -13.67 10.32
C ALA A 52 13.95 -14.76 9.46
N LEU A 53 15.08 -14.46 8.85
CA LEU A 53 15.84 -15.45 8.04
C LEU A 53 16.31 -16.64 8.89
N ASN A 54 16.87 -16.37 10.07
CA ASN A 54 17.30 -17.44 10.98
C ASN A 54 16.12 -18.28 11.49
N HIS A 55 15.00 -17.65 11.84
CA HIS A 55 13.81 -18.35 12.34
C HIS A 55 13.18 -19.25 11.25
N THR A 56 13.19 -18.80 10.00
CA THR A 56 12.70 -19.55 8.84
C THR A 56 13.72 -20.54 8.28
N GLN A 57 14.84 -20.75 8.98
CA GLN A 57 15.91 -21.71 8.65
C GLN A 57 16.64 -21.43 7.33
N PHE A 58 16.58 -20.20 6.81
CA PHE A 58 17.44 -19.78 5.72
C PHE A 58 18.84 -19.44 6.24
N GLU A 59 19.84 -19.69 5.40
CA GLU A 59 21.21 -19.34 5.74
C GLU A 59 21.40 -17.83 5.69
N PHE A 60 21.76 -17.21 6.84
CA PHE A 60 22.17 -15.82 6.89
C PHE A 60 23.69 -15.73 6.58
N PRO A 61 24.11 -15.03 5.48
CA PRO A 61 25.49 -15.05 5.05
C PRO A 61 26.46 -14.46 6.08
N ALA A 62 27.50 -15.22 6.48
CA ALA A 62 28.58 -14.76 7.34
C ALA A 62 29.60 -13.89 6.56
N ARG A 63 29.12 -12.86 5.83
CA ARG A 63 29.90 -11.97 4.97
C ARG A 63 29.58 -10.50 5.27
N ARG A 64 30.25 -9.58 4.62
CA ARG A 64 29.86 -8.17 4.62
C ARG A 64 28.65 -7.99 3.73
N ILE A 65 27.50 -7.64 4.31
CA ILE A 65 26.26 -7.34 3.61
C ILE A 65 26.13 -5.83 3.50
N THR A 66 26.03 -5.31 2.28
CA THR A 66 25.71 -3.90 2.02
C THR A 66 24.43 -3.86 1.22
N VAL A 67 23.41 -3.18 1.76
CA VAL A 67 22.13 -2.92 1.10
C VAL A 67 22.10 -1.45 0.72
N ASN A 68 21.89 -1.15 -0.56
CA ASN A 68 21.69 0.19 -1.06
C ASN A 68 20.24 0.36 -1.52
N LEU A 69 19.55 1.38 -1.00
CA LEU A 69 18.18 1.73 -1.40
C LEU A 69 18.27 2.92 -2.38
N ALA A 70 18.27 2.60 -3.67
CA ALA A 70 18.40 3.62 -4.73
C ALA A 70 17.03 4.07 -5.27
N PRO A 71 16.84 5.36 -5.61
CA PRO A 71 17.81 6.45 -5.54
C PRO A 71 17.96 7.02 -4.12
N ALA A 72 19.10 7.68 -3.84
CA ALA A 72 19.41 8.19 -2.49
C ALA A 72 18.65 9.48 -2.12
N ASP A 73 18.06 10.18 -3.06
CA ASP A 73 17.32 11.45 -2.87
C ASP A 73 15.89 11.25 -2.37
N LEU A 74 15.36 10.03 -2.45
CA LEU A 74 14.03 9.68 -1.92
C LEU A 74 14.12 9.28 -0.44
N PRO A 75 13.30 9.84 0.45
CA PRO A 75 13.15 9.34 1.82
C PRO A 75 12.61 7.90 1.82
N LYS A 76 13.21 7.04 2.65
CA LYS A 76 12.76 5.67 2.86
C LYS A 76 12.33 5.52 4.30
N ASP A 77 11.04 5.39 4.49
CA ASP A 77 10.37 5.26 5.78
C ASP A 77 9.69 3.90 5.94
N SER A 78 9.41 3.54 7.16
CA SER A 78 8.67 2.33 7.57
C SER A 78 9.34 0.98 7.24
N GLY A 79 8.81 -0.09 7.84
CA GLY A 79 9.31 -1.47 7.68
C GLY A 79 9.05 -2.11 6.31
N ARG A 80 8.46 -1.39 5.34
CA ARG A 80 8.10 -1.96 4.02
C ARG A 80 9.25 -2.56 3.24
N PHE A 81 10.49 -2.17 3.56
CA PHE A 81 11.70 -2.66 2.90
C PHE A 81 12.25 -3.95 3.51
N ASP A 82 11.70 -4.45 4.62
CA ASP A 82 12.18 -5.67 5.26
C ASP A 82 12.11 -6.86 4.31
N LEU A 83 10.95 -7.07 3.67
CA LEU A 83 10.76 -8.17 2.71
C LEU A 83 11.72 -8.07 1.52
N PRO A 84 11.80 -6.96 0.76
CA PRO A 84 12.72 -6.87 -0.37
C PRO A 84 14.20 -6.98 0.04
N ILE A 85 14.59 -6.53 1.23
CA ILE A 85 15.95 -6.73 1.77
C ILE A 85 16.20 -8.22 2.03
N ALA A 86 15.26 -8.93 2.68
CA ALA A 86 15.40 -10.36 2.94
C ALA A 86 15.53 -11.17 1.64
N ILE A 87 14.65 -10.93 0.67
CA ILE A 87 14.68 -11.56 -0.65
C ILE A 87 15.99 -11.25 -1.38
N GLY A 88 16.47 -10.01 -1.32
CA GLY A 88 17.75 -9.61 -1.91
C GLY A 88 18.95 -10.33 -1.29
N ILE A 89 18.95 -10.56 0.03
CA ILE A 89 20.00 -11.34 0.71
C ILE A 89 19.97 -12.80 0.25
N LEU A 90 18.78 -13.41 0.17
CA LEU A 90 18.61 -14.79 -0.30
C LEU A 90 19.07 -14.95 -1.77
N ALA A 91 18.73 -13.99 -2.62
CA ALA A 91 19.17 -14.02 -4.02
C ALA A 91 20.68 -13.79 -4.17
N ALA A 92 21.26 -12.81 -3.43
CA ALA A 92 22.69 -12.55 -3.47
C ALA A 92 23.51 -13.73 -2.91
N SER A 93 22.96 -14.52 -1.98
CA SER A 93 23.59 -15.74 -1.45
C SER A 93 23.36 -16.99 -2.31
N GLY A 94 22.54 -16.89 -3.37
CA GLY A 94 22.26 -17.99 -4.28
C GLY A 94 21.17 -18.95 -3.81
N GLN A 95 20.43 -18.61 -2.77
CA GLN A 95 19.29 -19.40 -2.26
C GLN A 95 18.01 -19.19 -3.09
N ILE A 96 17.93 -18.08 -3.83
CA ILE A 96 16.88 -17.79 -4.81
C ILE A 96 17.55 -17.38 -6.13
N ALA A 97 17.03 -17.85 -7.26
CA ALA A 97 17.52 -17.46 -8.56
C ALA A 97 17.19 -15.98 -8.84
N PRO A 98 18.18 -15.13 -9.19
CA PRO A 98 17.93 -13.70 -9.43
C PRO A 98 16.92 -13.41 -10.55
N GLU A 99 16.80 -14.32 -11.52
CA GLU A 99 15.87 -14.21 -12.64
C GLU A 99 14.41 -14.21 -12.18
N ALA A 100 14.11 -14.90 -11.08
CA ALA A 100 12.77 -14.94 -10.50
C ALA A 100 12.31 -13.57 -9.98
N LEU A 101 13.23 -12.63 -9.72
CA LEU A 101 12.93 -11.30 -9.18
C LEU A 101 12.46 -10.31 -10.24
N ALA A 102 12.86 -10.50 -11.50
CA ALA A 102 12.68 -9.51 -12.57
C ALA A 102 11.21 -9.12 -12.84
N LEU A 103 10.28 -10.04 -12.61
CA LEU A 103 8.84 -9.84 -12.84
C LEU A 103 8.06 -9.46 -11.59
N HIS A 104 8.74 -9.22 -10.47
CA HIS A 104 8.11 -8.99 -9.19
C HIS A 104 8.56 -7.67 -8.55
N GLU A 105 7.64 -7.05 -7.82
CA GLU A 105 7.92 -5.99 -6.85
C GLU A 105 7.48 -6.45 -5.47
N PHE A 106 8.17 -6.00 -4.43
CA PHE A 106 7.96 -6.49 -3.08
C PHE A 106 7.79 -5.31 -2.12
N ALA A 107 6.83 -5.43 -1.20
CA ALA A 107 6.73 -4.57 -0.04
C ALA A 107 6.16 -5.36 1.14
N GLY A 108 6.72 -5.19 2.34
CA GLY A 108 6.24 -5.86 3.54
C GLY A 108 7.19 -5.70 4.70
N GLU A 109 6.65 -5.48 5.89
CA GLU A 109 7.40 -5.54 7.14
C GLU A 109 7.48 -6.98 7.61
N LEU A 110 8.63 -7.40 8.14
CA LEU A 110 8.84 -8.72 8.71
C LEU A 110 8.75 -8.69 10.24
N SER A 111 7.99 -9.61 10.81
CA SER A 111 8.15 -9.97 12.21
C SER A 111 9.44 -10.78 12.39
N LEU A 112 9.88 -10.93 13.62
CA LEU A 112 11.06 -11.77 13.96
C LEU A 112 10.87 -13.24 13.60
N THR A 113 9.62 -13.69 13.45
CA THR A 113 9.25 -15.06 13.06
C THR A 113 9.12 -15.25 11.54
N GLY A 114 9.29 -14.18 10.75
CA GLY A 114 9.14 -14.21 9.28
C GLY A 114 7.70 -14.03 8.79
N GLU A 115 6.76 -13.66 9.66
CA GLU A 115 5.41 -13.26 9.24
C GLU A 115 5.43 -11.86 8.61
N LEU A 116 4.59 -11.66 7.59
CA LEU A 116 4.43 -10.38 6.91
C LEU A 116 3.37 -9.52 7.61
N ARG A 117 3.79 -8.36 8.07
CA ARG A 117 2.94 -7.33 8.68
C ARG A 117 2.49 -6.30 7.66
N PRO A 118 1.28 -5.73 7.84
CA PRO A 118 0.73 -4.76 6.89
C PRO A 118 1.58 -3.48 6.81
N VAL A 119 1.62 -2.90 5.59
CA VAL A 119 2.31 -1.65 5.29
C VAL A 119 1.32 -0.59 4.80
N ARG A 120 1.70 0.68 4.90
CA ARG A 120 0.90 1.79 4.40
C ARG A 120 1.08 1.98 2.89
N GLY A 121 0.09 2.59 2.24
CA GLY A 121 0.19 2.98 0.83
C GLY A 121 0.10 1.83 -0.17
N ALA A 122 -0.51 0.70 0.22
CA ALA A 122 -0.61 -0.48 -0.63
C ALA A 122 -1.29 -0.20 -1.98
N LEU A 123 -2.30 0.68 -2.03
CA LEU A 123 -2.96 1.07 -3.27
C LEU A 123 -2.03 1.86 -4.18
N ALA A 124 -1.34 2.88 -3.67
CA ALA A 124 -0.40 3.70 -4.45
C ALA A 124 0.71 2.83 -5.05
N MET A 125 1.29 1.93 -4.24
CA MET A 125 2.31 0.98 -4.70
C MET A 125 1.76 0.02 -5.77
N ALA A 126 0.54 -0.51 -5.61
CA ALA A 126 -0.09 -1.42 -6.57
C ALA A 126 -0.39 -0.74 -7.92
N LEU A 127 -0.81 0.53 -7.91
CA LEU A 127 -1.01 1.32 -9.13
C LEU A 127 0.29 1.45 -9.94
N GLN A 128 1.39 1.72 -9.27
CA GLN A 128 2.70 1.85 -9.91
C GLN A 128 3.29 0.50 -10.35
N ALA A 129 3.12 -0.56 -9.56
CA ALA A 129 3.53 -1.91 -9.94
C ALA A 129 2.79 -2.39 -11.21
N ARG A 130 1.49 -2.06 -11.32
CA ARG A 130 0.71 -2.28 -12.55
C ARG A 130 1.29 -1.52 -13.74
N ALA A 131 1.64 -0.24 -13.57
CA ALA A 131 2.24 0.57 -14.63
C ALA A 131 3.59 -0.02 -15.10
N SER A 132 4.35 -0.63 -14.19
CA SER A 132 5.60 -1.35 -14.50
C SER A 132 5.40 -2.77 -15.03
N ALA A 133 4.15 -3.24 -15.18
CA ALA A 133 3.78 -4.59 -15.61
C ALA A 133 4.41 -5.71 -14.76
N ARG A 134 4.64 -5.47 -13.45
CA ARG A 134 5.20 -6.44 -12.52
C ARG A 134 4.14 -6.95 -11.55
N ALA A 135 4.28 -8.20 -11.12
CA ALA A 135 3.49 -8.77 -10.04
C ALA A 135 3.91 -8.16 -8.69
N PHE A 136 2.94 -7.78 -7.88
CA PHE A 136 3.18 -7.11 -6.60
C PHE A 136 2.97 -8.07 -5.44
N VAL A 137 4.05 -8.49 -4.81
CA VAL A 137 4.05 -9.34 -3.61
C VAL A 137 3.92 -8.46 -2.37
N ILE A 138 2.86 -8.68 -1.60
CA ILE A 138 2.49 -7.81 -0.49
C ILE A 138 1.86 -8.62 0.66
N PRO A 139 1.88 -8.12 1.91
CA PRO A 139 1.21 -8.80 3.02
C PRO A 139 -0.27 -9.03 2.73
N GLN A 140 -0.78 -10.20 3.11
CA GLN A 140 -2.18 -10.59 2.86
C GLN A 140 -3.19 -9.56 3.37
N ALA A 141 -2.92 -8.92 4.51
CA ALA A 141 -3.79 -7.89 5.08
C ALA A 141 -3.95 -6.66 4.16
N ASN A 142 -2.97 -6.38 3.30
CA ASN A 142 -3.00 -5.28 2.33
C ASN A 142 -3.64 -5.63 0.99
N ALA A 143 -3.82 -6.92 0.69
CA ALA A 143 -4.32 -7.36 -0.61
C ALA A 143 -5.67 -6.74 -1.01
N PRO A 144 -6.65 -6.59 -0.10
CA PRO A 144 -7.92 -5.94 -0.45
C PRO A 144 -7.77 -4.47 -0.88
N GLN A 145 -6.80 -3.76 -0.31
CA GLN A 145 -6.50 -2.38 -0.65
C GLN A 145 -5.72 -2.29 -1.97
N ALA A 146 -4.69 -3.11 -2.14
CA ALA A 146 -3.91 -3.18 -3.38
C ALA A 146 -4.75 -3.57 -4.59
N ALA A 147 -5.73 -4.46 -4.41
CA ALA A 147 -6.64 -4.94 -5.46
C ALA A 147 -7.64 -3.89 -5.96
N LEU A 148 -7.75 -2.72 -5.32
CA LEU A 148 -8.49 -1.57 -5.86
C LEU A 148 -7.82 -1.00 -7.11
N ALA A 149 -6.52 -1.22 -7.29
CA ALA A 149 -5.81 -0.95 -8.53
C ALA A 149 -6.25 -2.00 -9.58
N GLU A 150 -7.37 -1.75 -10.27
CA GLU A 150 -7.91 -2.67 -11.27
C GLU A 150 -6.83 -3.07 -12.29
N GLY A 151 -6.71 -4.36 -12.56
CA GLY A 151 -5.69 -4.91 -13.46
C GLY A 151 -4.32 -5.16 -12.80
N ALA A 152 -4.05 -4.71 -11.58
CA ALA A 152 -2.82 -5.04 -10.87
C ALA A 152 -2.73 -6.56 -10.61
N HIS A 153 -1.53 -7.11 -10.74
CA HIS A 153 -1.27 -8.51 -10.40
C HIS A 153 -0.79 -8.59 -8.95
N VAL A 154 -1.74 -8.64 -8.02
CA VAL A 154 -1.46 -8.67 -6.58
C VAL A 154 -1.30 -10.11 -6.10
N LEU A 155 -0.17 -10.39 -5.46
CA LEU A 155 0.20 -11.68 -4.89
C LEU A 155 0.30 -11.56 -3.36
N PRO A 156 -0.76 -11.90 -2.63
CA PRO A 156 -0.75 -11.83 -1.18
C PRO A 156 0.10 -12.94 -0.56
N ALA A 157 0.89 -12.60 0.46
CA ALA A 157 1.64 -13.56 1.23
C ALA A 157 1.47 -13.30 2.74
N ARG A 158 1.55 -14.34 3.54
CA ARG A 158 1.50 -14.28 5.01
C ARG A 158 2.89 -14.36 5.63
N THR A 159 3.79 -15.09 4.99
CA THR A 159 5.12 -15.40 5.53
C THR A 159 6.20 -15.27 4.47
N LEU A 160 7.43 -15.07 4.91
CA LEU A 160 8.62 -15.10 4.06
C LEU A 160 8.76 -16.46 3.34
N LEU A 161 8.40 -17.56 4.02
CA LEU A 161 8.43 -18.90 3.43
C LEU A 161 7.52 -19.04 2.21
N GLU A 162 6.29 -18.51 2.28
CA GLU A 162 5.37 -18.52 1.14
C GLU A 162 5.94 -17.73 -0.06
N VAL A 163 6.59 -16.58 0.21
CA VAL A 163 7.23 -15.79 -0.85
C VAL A 163 8.38 -16.55 -1.48
N VAL A 164 9.25 -17.17 -0.68
CA VAL A 164 10.39 -17.96 -1.20
C VAL A 164 9.89 -19.17 -1.98
N ALA A 165 8.90 -19.92 -1.47
CA ALA A 165 8.31 -21.05 -2.18
C ALA A 165 7.72 -20.65 -3.54
N HIS A 166 7.14 -19.42 -3.63
CA HIS A 166 6.67 -18.89 -4.90
C HIS A 166 7.81 -18.60 -5.88
N LEU A 167 8.91 -17.99 -5.41
CA LEU A 167 10.05 -17.62 -6.24
C LEU A 167 10.89 -18.82 -6.67
N THR A 168 10.95 -19.86 -5.84
CA THR A 168 11.62 -21.15 -6.20
C THR A 168 10.74 -22.04 -7.07
N GLY A 169 9.46 -21.73 -7.21
CA GLY A 169 8.50 -22.52 -7.99
C GLY A 169 7.92 -23.73 -7.26
N GLU A 170 8.20 -23.90 -5.96
CA GLU A 170 7.67 -24.98 -5.13
C GLU A 170 6.16 -24.85 -4.89
N ALA A 171 5.69 -23.62 -4.61
CA ALA A 171 4.27 -23.32 -4.41
C ALA A 171 3.96 -21.89 -4.87
N LYS A 172 3.10 -21.72 -5.87
CA LYS A 172 2.77 -20.40 -6.39
C LYS A 172 1.77 -19.69 -5.50
N LEU A 173 2.01 -18.39 -5.21
CA LEU A 173 1.04 -17.52 -4.57
C LEU A 173 -0.16 -17.34 -5.51
N PRO A 174 -1.40 -17.51 -5.01
CA PRO A 174 -2.59 -17.23 -5.80
C PRO A 174 -2.73 -15.73 -6.02
N ARG A 175 -3.17 -15.33 -7.21
CA ARG A 175 -3.56 -13.94 -7.46
C ARG A 175 -4.74 -13.59 -6.56
N PHE A 176 -4.70 -12.42 -5.94
CA PHE A 176 -5.84 -11.93 -5.16
C PHE A 176 -6.99 -11.51 -6.08
N GLU A 177 -8.11 -12.16 -5.92
CA GLU A 177 -9.36 -11.78 -6.58
C GLU A 177 -10.18 -10.92 -5.62
N ALA A 178 -10.40 -9.65 -6.01
CA ALA A 178 -11.25 -8.78 -5.21
C ALA A 178 -12.68 -9.33 -5.20
N PRO A 179 -13.31 -9.53 -4.03
CA PRO A 179 -14.71 -9.93 -3.98
C PRO A 179 -15.56 -8.85 -4.65
N ALA A 180 -16.66 -9.30 -5.28
CA ALA A 180 -17.61 -8.42 -5.96
C ALA A 180 -17.96 -7.21 -5.09
N ARG A 181 -18.00 -6.04 -5.71
CA ARG A 181 -18.32 -4.77 -5.02
C ARG A 181 -19.64 -4.93 -4.27
N ALA A 182 -19.61 -4.69 -2.96
CA ALA A 182 -20.83 -4.61 -2.16
C ALA A 182 -21.70 -3.43 -2.65
N PRO A 183 -23.05 -3.50 -2.56
CA PRO A 183 -23.91 -2.39 -2.92
C PRO A 183 -23.53 -1.12 -2.14
N GLY A 184 -23.64 0.04 -2.78
CA GLY A 184 -23.25 1.33 -2.19
C GLY A 184 -24.04 1.65 -0.92
N HIS A 185 -23.51 2.54 -0.10
CA HIS A 185 -24.22 3.06 1.07
C HIS A 185 -25.48 3.79 0.60
N ALA A 186 -26.64 3.41 1.13
CA ALA A 186 -27.87 4.15 0.87
C ALA A 186 -27.86 5.39 1.80
N TYR A 187 -27.78 6.56 1.21
CA TYR A 187 -27.97 7.81 1.95
C TYR A 187 -29.46 8.08 2.13
N PRO A 188 -29.87 8.74 3.23
CA PRO A 188 -31.25 9.22 3.38
C PRO A 188 -31.62 10.14 2.22
N ASP A 189 -32.86 10.00 1.71
CA ASP A 189 -33.31 10.75 0.54
C ASP A 189 -33.67 12.19 0.89
N PHE A 190 -33.36 13.12 -0.02
CA PHE A 190 -33.74 14.53 0.09
C PHE A 190 -35.26 14.75 0.05
N SER A 191 -36.02 13.82 -0.55
CA SER A 191 -37.49 13.85 -0.58
C SER A 191 -38.12 13.79 0.81
N GLU A 192 -37.43 13.17 1.80
CA GLU A 192 -37.91 13.10 3.19
C GLU A 192 -37.89 14.47 3.90
N VAL A 193 -37.15 15.45 3.38
CA VAL A 193 -37.08 16.80 3.95
C VAL A 193 -38.33 17.58 3.56
N LYS A 194 -39.20 17.83 4.51
CA LYS A 194 -40.38 18.63 4.28
C LYS A 194 -40.05 20.15 4.37
N GLY A 195 -40.57 20.91 3.40
CA GLY A 195 -40.31 22.35 3.32
C GLY A 195 -38.87 22.69 2.92
N GLN A 196 -38.38 23.84 3.35
CA GLN A 196 -37.01 24.38 3.11
C GLN A 196 -36.59 24.45 1.61
N PRO A 197 -37.44 24.99 0.70
CA PRO A 197 -37.15 24.94 -0.73
C PRO A 197 -35.86 25.71 -1.11
N GLN A 198 -35.55 26.80 -0.42
CA GLN A 198 -34.33 27.58 -0.68
C GLN A 198 -33.05 26.80 -0.30
N ALA A 199 -33.05 26.15 0.88
CA ALA A 199 -31.92 25.35 1.32
C ALA A 199 -31.72 24.14 0.43
N LYS A 200 -32.78 23.46 0.04
CA LYS A 200 -32.73 22.36 -0.93
C LYS A 200 -32.13 22.80 -2.26
N ARG A 201 -32.64 23.91 -2.80
CA ARG A 201 -32.13 24.44 -4.09
C ARG A 201 -30.66 24.87 -4.01
N ALA A 202 -30.26 25.50 -2.91
CA ALA A 202 -28.86 25.84 -2.71
C ALA A 202 -27.94 24.60 -2.68
N LEU A 203 -28.37 23.54 -2.01
CA LEU A 203 -27.62 22.27 -1.95
C LEU A 203 -27.58 21.53 -3.30
N GLU A 204 -28.67 21.54 -4.09
CA GLU A 204 -28.70 21.01 -5.45
C GLU A 204 -27.69 21.73 -6.35
N VAL A 205 -27.68 23.08 -6.31
CA VAL A 205 -26.73 23.88 -7.11
C VAL A 205 -25.29 23.61 -6.66
N ALA A 206 -25.06 23.52 -5.36
CA ALA A 206 -23.75 23.20 -4.81
C ALA A 206 -23.27 21.80 -5.20
N ALA A 207 -24.16 20.81 -5.16
CA ALA A 207 -23.84 19.45 -5.59
C ALA A 207 -23.50 19.39 -7.09
N ALA A 208 -24.28 20.03 -7.93
CA ALA A 208 -24.07 20.07 -9.37
C ALA A 208 -22.80 20.81 -9.77
N GLY A 209 -22.41 21.85 -9.01
CA GLY A 209 -21.24 22.67 -9.29
C GLY A 209 -19.98 22.33 -8.51
N GLY A 210 -20.00 21.29 -7.68
CA GLY A 210 -18.85 20.94 -6.81
C GLY A 210 -18.48 22.02 -5.79
N HIS A 211 -19.48 22.81 -5.33
CA HIS A 211 -19.24 23.94 -4.44
C HIS A 211 -19.30 23.55 -2.96
N SER A 212 -18.43 24.19 -2.16
CA SER A 212 -18.50 24.13 -0.71
C SER A 212 -19.70 24.91 -0.19
N VAL A 213 -20.38 24.38 0.84
CA VAL A 213 -21.58 25.00 1.44
C VAL A 213 -21.37 25.23 2.92
N LEU A 214 -21.63 26.46 3.37
CA LEU A 214 -21.70 26.81 4.79
C LEU A 214 -23.15 27.03 5.20
N MET A 215 -23.65 26.24 6.15
CA MET A 215 -24.99 26.38 6.71
C MET A 215 -24.93 27.05 8.08
N ILE A 216 -25.53 28.23 8.21
CA ILE A 216 -25.60 29.01 9.43
C ILE A 216 -27.05 29.12 9.89
N GLY A 217 -27.30 29.04 11.19
CA GLY A 217 -28.62 29.21 11.77
C GLY A 217 -28.73 28.65 13.19
N PRO A 218 -29.83 28.94 13.92
CA PRO A 218 -30.01 28.46 15.29
C PRO A 218 -30.16 26.94 15.38
N PRO A 219 -30.01 26.33 16.58
CA PRO A 219 -30.30 24.93 16.81
C PRO A 219 -31.71 24.54 16.35
N GLY A 220 -31.89 23.29 15.87
CA GLY A 220 -33.19 22.78 15.46
C GLY A 220 -33.67 23.15 14.05
N THR A 221 -32.95 23.98 13.30
CA THR A 221 -33.33 24.39 11.92
C THR A 221 -33.06 23.34 10.84
N GLY A 222 -32.63 22.11 11.19
CA GLY A 222 -32.46 21.00 10.24
C GLY A 222 -31.13 21.00 9.50
N LYS A 223 -30.13 21.78 9.88
CA LYS A 223 -28.81 21.84 9.22
C LYS A 223 -28.15 20.46 9.13
N SER A 224 -28.06 19.75 10.24
CA SER A 224 -27.46 18.40 10.29
C SER A 224 -28.25 17.37 9.46
N MET A 225 -29.59 17.51 9.42
CA MET A 225 -30.47 16.67 8.63
C MET A 225 -30.23 16.87 7.13
N LEU A 226 -30.06 18.10 6.68
CA LEU A 226 -29.71 18.44 5.29
C LEU A 226 -28.29 17.97 4.93
N ALA A 227 -27.33 18.20 5.84
CA ALA A 227 -25.95 17.76 5.64
C ALA A 227 -25.83 16.24 5.49
N ALA A 228 -26.57 15.47 6.30
CA ALA A 228 -26.59 13.99 6.21
C ALA A 228 -27.14 13.45 4.88
N ARG A 229 -27.98 14.24 4.18
CA ARG A 229 -28.59 13.88 2.89
C ARG A 229 -27.80 14.42 1.69
N PHE A 230 -26.97 15.43 1.90
CA PHE A 230 -26.18 16.05 0.85
C PHE A 230 -25.34 15.05 0.03
N PRO A 231 -24.65 14.05 0.65
CA PRO A 231 -23.90 13.05 -0.11
C PRO A 231 -24.77 12.24 -1.11
N GLY A 232 -26.05 12.08 -0.82
CA GLY A 232 -26.98 11.32 -1.69
C GLY A 232 -27.35 12.03 -3.01
N ILE A 233 -27.11 13.34 -3.10
CA ILE A 233 -27.36 14.12 -4.33
C ILE A 233 -26.08 14.54 -5.06
N LEU A 234 -24.89 14.22 -4.52
CA LEU A 234 -23.64 14.45 -5.23
C LEU A 234 -23.55 13.55 -6.45
N PRO A 235 -23.01 14.03 -7.57
CA PRO A 235 -22.73 13.18 -8.72
C PRO A 235 -21.77 12.04 -8.30
N PRO A 236 -21.88 10.86 -8.91
CA PRO A 236 -20.95 9.78 -8.63
C PRO A 236 -19.53 10.21 -9.03
N MET A 237 -18.56 9.89 -8.18
CA MET A 237 -17.15 10.09 -8.51
C MET A 237 -16.78 9.25 -9.74
N SER A 238 -15.98 9.79 -10.62
CA SER A 238 -15.29 9.01 -11.65
C SER A 238 -14.36 7.98 -10.99
N GLU A 239 -13.98 6.95 -11.73
CA GLU A 239 -13.05 5.94 -11.22
C GLU A 239 -11.70 6.55 -10.82
N ALA A 240 -11.21 7.53 -11.60
CA ALA A 240 -9.97 8.24 -11.31
C ALA A 240 -10.03 9.01 -9.99
N GLU A 241 -11.11 9.79 -9.76
CA GLU A 241 -11.34 10.52 -8.50
C GLU A 241 -11.47 9.57 -7.31
N ALA A 242 -12.18 8.45 -7.47
CA ALA A 242 -12.35 7.46 -6.43
C ALA A 242 -11.01 6.80 -6.04
N LEU A 243 -10.13 6.55 -7.01
CA LEU A 243 -8.79 6.00 -6.77
C LEU A 243 -7.88 7.04 -6.09
N GLU A 244 -7.94 8.31 -6.48
CA GLU A 244 -7.18 9.38 -5.85
C GLU A 244 -7.57 9.56 -4.37
N VAL A 245 -8.87 9.61 -4.06
CA VAL A 245 -9.37 9.67 -2.68
C VAL A 245 -8.94 8.43 -1.90
N ALA A 246 -9.05 7.24 -2.49
CA ALA A 246 -8.62 6.00 -1.85
C ALA A 246 -7.10 5.98 -1.60
N ALA A 247 -6.28 6.54 -2.50
CA ALA A 247 -4.84 6.65 -2.33
C ALA A 247 -4.49 7.58 -1.15
N ILE A 248 -5.17 8.73 -1.01
CA ILE A 248 -5.01 9.65 0.13
C ILE A 248 -5.33 8.93 1.45
N HIS A 249 -6.45 8.22 1.52
CA HIS A 249 -6.81 7.43 2.71
C HIS A 249 -5.81 6.30 3.01
N SER A 250 -5.26 5.69 1.98
CA SER A 250 -4.26 4.61 2.07
C SER A 250 -2.98 5.03 2.81
N VAL A 251 -2.62 6.30 2.69
CA VAL A 251 -1.40 6.88 3.29
C VAL A 251 -1.69 7.50 4.66
N SER A 252 -2.96 7.81 4.97
CA SER A 252 -3.34 8.46 6.22
C SER A 252 -3.18 7.55 7.45
N VAL A 253 -2.99 8.18 8.62
CA VAL A 253 -2.81 7.46 9.90
C VAL A 253 -4.08 6.70 10.34
N GLY A 254 -5.27 7.10 9.86
CA GLY A 254 -6.55 6.46 10.18
C GLY A 254 -6.79 5.11 9.49
N GLY A 255 -5.91 4.72 8.57
CA GLY A 255 -6.07 3.50 7.79
C GLY A 255 -7.15 3.62 6.70
N PHE A 256 -7.27 2.56 5.92
CA PHE A 256 -8.21 2.47 4.80
C PHE A 256 -9.44 1.66 5.19
N GLU A 257 -10.61 2.29 5.20
CA GLU A 257 -11.89 1.57 5.25
C GLU A 257 -12.43 1.35 3.83
N ARG A 258 -12.83 0.12 3.53
CA ARG A 258 -13.35 -0.32 2.21
C ARG A 258 -14.50 0.54 1.67
N ASN A 259 -15.14 1.32 2.51
CA ASN A 259 -16.28 2.16 2.15
C ASN A 259 -15.90 3.52 1.53
N CYS A 260 -14.62 3.92 1.60
CA CYS A 260 -14.17 5.23 1.10
C CYS A 260 -14.28 5.39 -0.43
N THR A 261 -14.22 4.29 -1.20
CA THR A 261 -14.36 4.34 -2.67
C THR A 261 -15.80 4.55 -3.16
N LYS A 262 -16.77 4.57 -2.25
CA LYS A 262 -18.20 4.67 -2.57
C LYS A 262 -18.89 5.87 -1.96
N SER A 263 -18.23 6.55 -1.06
CA SER A 263 -18.79 7.71 -0.38
C SER A 263 -18.21 8.97 -1.02
N SER A 264 -19.06 9.72 -1.66
CA SER A 264 -18.83 11.12 -2.02
C SER A 264 -18.65 12.03 -0.78
N SER A 265 -18.51 11.44 0.41
CA SER A 265 -18.24 12.16 1.64
C SER A 265 -16.73 12.22 1.85
N VAL A 266 -16.12 13.30 1.42
CA VAL A 266 -14.86 13.77 1.97
C VAL A 266 -15.08 14.00 3.47
N PRO A 267 -14.35 13.33 4.39
CA PRO A 267 -14.37 13.73 5.79
C PRO A 267 -13.82 15.16 5.86
N ARG A 268 -14.54 16.03 6.52
CA ARG A 268 -14.14 17.41 6.77
C ARG A 268 -13.16 17.48 7.92
#